data_12959e1761a3bb41240d3a1c5f7f6477
#
_entry.id   12959e1761a3bb41240d3a1c5f7f6477
#
_cell.length_a   1.000
_cell.length_b   1.000
_cell.length_c   1.000
_cell.angle_alpha   90.00
_cell.angle_beta   90.00
_cell.angle_gamma   90.00
#
_symmetry.space_group_name_H-M   'P 1'
#
loop_
_entity.id
_entity.type
_entity.pdbx_description
1 polymer ?
#
loop_
_entity_poly.entity_id
_entity_poly.type
_entity_poly.pdbx_seq_one_letter_code
_entity_poly.pdbx_strand_id
1 'polypeptide(L)'
;MTIQYTVHQVTYWAAAAGVVSFATAFLLGKGFAPATVGAMLAAGNLLSCAAQPMLANFADRTGGNVLKWMTAALTAVCIFAFGAVQLLPLSRLLFGALYLLGVFALDAMMPLMNALSVSYMENGYRLNYGVSRGIGSLGYSLSALLIGKLMARWGIEWMIWVSLALLVMNVLVVLAYPALSTVHREQEAAPECCTIGEFFIKYRWYCFSLVGVMLLAMFHAMTENYLIEVVRPLGGDSGSVGVALFIATAVEMLVLLGFERLRKHIRDTWLLKIAGLSFLVKAVLFLVAPSVNAIYLIQLLQATSYTFLSPTQMY
;
A
#
# COMPACT_ATOMS: atom_id res chain seq x y z
N MET A 1 12.05 -11.62 -16.98
CA MET A 1 11.99 -10.81 -15.74
C MET A 1 10.69 -10.04 -15.59
N THR A 2 10.19 -9.26 -16.59
CA THR A 2 8.95 -8.47 -16.44
C THR A 2 7.77 -9.31 -15.93
N ILE A 3 7.50 -10.47 -16.52
CA ILE A 3 6.38 -11.34 -16.08
C ILE A 3 6.56 -11.77 -14.62
N GLN A 4 7.73 -12.22 -14.23
CA GLN A 4 8.01 -12.68 -12.87
C GLN A 4 7.84 -11.54 -11.85
N TYR A 5 8.36 -10.35 -12.16
CA TYR A 5 8.20 -9.18 -11.31
C TYR A 5 6.74 -8.70 -11.30
N THR A 6 6.00 -8.83 -12.40
CA THR A 6 4.57 -8.55 -12.44
C THR A 6 3.79 -9.48 -11.50
N VAL A 7 4.08 -10.79 -11.53
CA VAL A 7 3.44 -11.75 -10.60
C VAL A 7 3.80 -11.41 -9.15
N HIS A 8 5.05 -11.02 -8.87
CA HIS A 8 5.47 -10.55 -7.55
C HIS A 8 4.64 -9.33 -7.10
N GLN A 9 4.51 -8.32 -7.96
CA GLN A 9 3.69 -7.12 -7.69
C GLN A 9 2.23 -7.49 -7.45
N VAL A 10 1.63 -8.34 -8.30
CA VAL A 10 0.23 -8.77 -8.17
C VAL A 10 0.00 -9.50 -6.85
N THR A 11 0.83 -10.48 -6.51
CA THR A 11 0.66 -11.26 -5.28
C THR A 11 0.85 -10.43 -4.02
N TYR A 12 1.81 -9.49 -4.03
CA TYR A 12 2.02 -8.54 -2.94
C TYR A 12 0.81 -7.61 -2.74
N TRP A 13 0.39 -6.90 -3.80
CA TRP A 13 -0.69 -5.93 -3.69
C TRP A 13 -2.05 -6.59 -3.45
N ALA A 14 -2.27 -7.77 -4.02
CA ALA A 14 -3.48 -8.55 -3.76
C ALA A 14 -3.56 -9.04 -2.30
N ALA A 15 -2.44 -9.45 -1.70
CA ALA A 15 -2.39 -9.79 -0.28
C ALA A 15 -2.60 -8.56 0.61
N ALA A 16 -1.97 -7.42 0.26
CA ALA A 16 -2.15 -6.15 0.95
C ALA A 16 -3.63 -5.69 0.97
N ALA A 17 -4.34 -5.86 -0.14
CA ALA A 17 -5.78 -5.56 -0.20
C ALA A 17 -6.58 -6.28 0.90
N GLY A 18 -6.22 -7.52 1.23
CA GLY A 18 -6.83 -8.24 2.35
C GLY A 18 -6.42 -7.64 3.70
N VAL A 19 -5.17 -7.85 4.09
CA VAL A 19 -4.71 -7.63 5.47
C VAL A 19 -4.51 -6.17 5.85
N VAL A 20 -4.50 -5.23 4.90
CA VAL A 20 -4.41 -3.80 5.18
C VAL A 20 -5.79 -3.14 5.07
N SER A 21 -6.45 -3.24 3.91
CA SER A 21 -7.69 -2.49 3.67
C SER A 21 -8.90 -3.02 4.44
N PHE A 22 -8.93 -4.33 4.75
CA PHE A 22 -9.98 -4.92 5.59
C PHE A 22 -9.54 -5.10 7.06
N ALA A 23 -8.37 -4.55 7.46
CA ALA A 23 -7.86 -4.65 8.82
C ALA A 23 -8.89 -4.23 9.88
N THR A 24 -9.50 -3.06 9.70
CA THR A 24 -10.52 -2.53 10.60
C THR A 24 -11.72 -3.46 10.71
N ALA A 25 -12.27 -3.91 9.57
CA ALA A 25 -13.41 -4.83 9.55
C ALA A 25 -13.10 -6.15 10.27
N PHE A 26 -11.89 -6.67 10.07
CA PHE A 26 -11.43 -7.91 10.69
C PHE A 26 -11.23 -7.76 12.20
N LEU A 27 -10.49 -6.74 12.63
CA LEU A 27 -10.19 -6.54 14.07
C LEU A 27 -11.45 -6.21 14.87
N LEU A 28 -12.37 -5.39 14.32
CA LEU A 28 -13.68 -5.15 14.93
C LEU A 28 -14.50 -6.43 15.02
N GLY A 29 -14.51 -7.25 13.97
CA GLY A 29 -15.18 -8.55 13.95
C GLY A 29 -14.60 -9.55 14.95
N LYS A 30 -13.32 -9.43 15.30
CA LYS A 30 -12.66 -10.20 16.39
C LYS A 30 -12.89 -9.60 17.80
N GLY A 31 -13.71 -8.54 17.91
CA GLY A 31 -14.13 -7.95 19.18
C GLY A 31 -13.16 -6.94 19.79
N PHE A 32 -12.25 -6.38 18.98
CA PHE A 32 -11.44 -5.25 19.42
C PHE A 32 -12.29 -3.96 19.42
N ALA A 33 -12.09 -3.10 20.42
CA ALA A 33 -12.75 -1.80 20.46
C ALA A 33 -12.23 -0.87 19.34
N PRO A 34 -13.07 0.00 18.74
CA PRO A 34 -12.66 0.90 17.65
C PRO A 34 -11.42 1.75 17.99
N ALA A 35 -11.34 2.29 19.23
CA ALA A 35 -10.19 3.04 19.68
C ALA A 35 -8.90 2.19 19.73
N THR A 36 -9.00 0.93 20.12
CA THR A 36 -7.86 0.00 20.14
C THR A 36 -7.41 -0.32 18.71
N VAL A 37 -8.34 -0.56 17.79
CA VAL A 37 -8.03 -0.77 16.37
C VAL A 37 -7.30 0.43 15.79
N GLY A 38 -7.81 1.64 16.05
CA GLY A 38 -7.15 2.87 15.61
C GLY A 38 -5.74 3.03 16.16
N ALA A 39 -5.56 2.80 17.46
CA ALA A 39 -4.24 2.86 18.10
C ALA A 39 -3.26 1.82 17.53
N MET A 40 -3.74 0.60 17.28
CA MET A 40 -2.94 -0.46 16.67
C MET A 40 -2.48 -0.08 15.26
N LEU A 41 -3.40 0.33 14.39
CA LEU A 41 -3.07 0.73 13.01
C LEU A 41 -2.12 1.94 12.98
N ALA A 42 -2.35 2.93 13.86
CA ALA A 42 -1.46 4.08 13.98
C ALA A 42 -0.05 3.67 14.43
N ALA A 43 0.07 2.80 15.43
CA ALA A 43 1.36 2.29 15.89
C ALA A 43 2.09 1.50 14.79
N GLY A 44 1.38 0.63 14.06
CA GLY A 44 1.94 -0.10 12.92
C GLY A 44 2.48 0.83 11.84
N ASN A 45 1.69 1.83 11.44
CA ASN A 45 2.10 2.81 10.42
C ASN A 45 3.30 3.66 10.87
N LEU A 46 3.36 4.08 12.15
CA LEU A 46 4.51 4.81 12.69
C LEU A 46 5.79 3.97 12.70
N LEU A 47 5.70 2.70 13.09
CA LEU A 47 6.83 1.77 13.05
C LEU A 47 7.30 1.54 11.61
N SER A 48 6.38 1.34 10.66
CA SER A 48 6.69 1.19 9.23
C SER A 48 7.35 2.45 8.69
N CYS A 49 6.84 3.63 9.02
CA CYS A 49 7.41 4.91 8.61
C CYS A 49 8.85 5.10 9.11
N ALA A 50 9.14 4.70 10.33
CA ALA A 50 10.48 4.77 10.89
C ALA A 50 11.45 3.73 10.29
N ALA A 51 10.95 2.53 9.99
CA ALA A 51 11.76 1.43 9.48
C ALA A 51 12.06 1.53 7.97
N GLN A 52 11.13 2.05 7.17
CA GLN A 52 11.29 2.11 5.71
C GLN A 52 12.55 2.85 5.24
N PRO A 53 12.92 4.04 5.75
CA PRO A 53 14.17 4.70 5.36
C PRO A 53 15.42 3.88 5.74
N MET A 54 15.40 3.19 6.88
CA MET A 54 16.51 2.35 7.32
C MET A 54 16.66 1.13 6.39
N LEU A 55 15.55 0.50 6.02
CA LEU A 55 15.52 -0.63 5.10
C LEU A 55 15.91 -0.19 3.68
N ALA A 56 15.44 0.97 3.22
CA ALA A 56 15.83 1.52 1.92
C ALA A 56 17.34 1.80 1.88
N ASN A 57 17.90 2.47 2.88
CA ASN A 57 19.34 2.72 2.97
C ASN A 57 20.15 1.40 3.03
N PHE A 58 19.66 0.41 3.76
CA PHE A 58 20.28 -0.90 3.77
C PHE A 58 20.19 -1.59 2.39
N ALA A 59 19.04 -1.51 1.76
CA ALA A 59 18.80 -2.05 0.41
C ALA A 59 19.74 -1.44 -0.62
N ASP A 60 19.97 -0.14 -0.59
CA ASP A 60 20.87 0.58 -1.50
C ASP A 60 22.35 0.16 -1.35
N ARG A 61 22.72 -0.32 -0.16
CA ARG A 61 24.10 -0.77 0.16
C ARG A 61 24.33 -2.26 -0.11
N THR A 62 23.26 -3.04 -0.35
CA THR A 62 23.35 -4.49 -0.48
C THR A 62 23.09 -4.95 -1.91
N GLY A 63 23.71 -6.06 -2.31
CA GLY A 63 23.48 -6.63 -3.63
C GLY A 63 22.11 -7.34 -3.74
N GLY A 64 21.64 -7.51 -4.98
CA GLY A 64 20.33 -8.09 -5.29
C GLY A 64 20.04 -9.46 -4.67
N ASN A 65 21.06 -10.27 -4.41
CA ASN A 65 20.88 -11.55 -3.70
C ASN A 65 20.45 -11.36 -2.25
N VAL A 66 21.02 -10.36 -1.55
CA VAL A 66 20.61 -10.03 -0.17
C VAL A 66 19.20 -9.51 -0.16
N LEU A 67 18.85 -8.62 -1.10
CA LEU A 67 17.49 -8.08 -1.25
C LEU A 67 16.44 -9.18 -1.46
N LYS A 68 16.78 -10.17 -2.32
CA LYS A 68 15.94 -11.34 -2.56
C LYS A 68 15.64 -12.10 -1.27
N TRP A 69 16.69 -12.43 -0.49
CA TRP A 69 16.53 -13.20 0.74
C TRP A 69 15.82 -12.40 1.84
N MET A 70 16.08 -11.09 1.94
CA MET A 70 15.34 -10.21 2.86
C MET A 70 13.85 -10.14 2.52
N THR A 71 13.51 -9.98 1.25
CA THR A 71 12.11 -9.99 0.80
C THR A 71 11.44 -11.33 1.11
N ALA A 72 12.13 -12.44 0.84
CA ALA A 72 11.62 -13.77 1.20
C ALA A 72 11.43 -13.95 2.71
N ALA A 73 12.38 -13.48 3.53
CA ALA A 73 12.30 -13.55 4.99
C ALA A 73 11.13 -12.73 5.54
N LEU A 74 10.93 -11.49 5.06
CA LEU A 74 9.78 -10.68 5.46
C LEU A 74 8.46 -11.30 5.04
N THR A 75 8.38 -11.89 3.83
CA THR A 75 7.20 -12.64 3.41
C THR A 75 6.93 -13.84 4.32
N ALA A 76 7.99 -14.57 4.73
CA ALA A 76 7.85 -15.68 5.68
C ALA A 76 7.37 -15.19 7.06
N VAL A 77 7.83 -14.03 7.53
CA VAL A 77 7.33 -13.40 8.76
C VAL A 77 5.84 -13.06 8.64
N CYS A 78 5.39 -12.52 7.48
CA CYS A 78 3.97 -12.28 7.23
C CYS A 78 3.15 -13.58 7.29
N ILE A 79 3.61 -14.63 6.61
CA ILE A 79 2.94 -15.94 6.59
C ILE A 79 2.84 -16.52 8.00
N PHE A 80 3.94 -16.47 8.77
CA PHE A 80 3.95 -16.92 10.16
C PHE A 80 2.99 -16.11 11.02
N ALA A 81 3.04 -14.79 10.95
CA ALA A 81 2.26 -13.89 11.80
C ALA A 81 0.74 -14.04 11.51
N PHE A 82 0.33 -13.97 10.24
CA PHE A 82 -1.07 -14.14 9.87
C PHE A 82 -1.56 -15.59 10.03
N GLY A 83 -0.69 -16.58 9.79
CA GLY A 83 -0.99 -17.98 10.05
C GLY A 83 -1.22 -18.24 11.54
N ALA A 84 -0.38 -17.69 12.42
CA ALA A 84 -0.55 -17.78 13.86
C ALA A 84 -1.86 -17.11 14.33
N VAL A 85 -2.17 -15.92 13.82
CA VAL A 85 -3.43 -15.20 14.09
C VAL A 85 -4.65 -16.02 13.69
N GLN A 86 -4.56 -16.79 12.62
CA GLN A 86 -5.67 -17.59 12.10
C GLN A 86 -5.82 -18.95 12.79
N LEU A 87 -4.72 -19.61 13.16
CA LEU A 87 -4.72 -21.01 13.58
C LEU A 87 -4.59 -21.22 15.09
N LEU A 88 -4.05 -20.25 15.84
CA LEU A 88 -3.75 -20.42 17.26
C LEU A 88 -4.77 -19.71 18.15
N PRO A 89 -5.13 -20.30 19.31
CA PRO A 89 -5.94 -19.64 20.33
C PRO A 89 -5.11 -18.62 21.11
N LEU A 90 -4.99 -17.42 20.56
CA LEU A 90 -4.13 -16.37 21.09
C LEU A 90 -4.86 -15.49 22.12
N SER A 91 -4.12 -14.98 23.12
CA SER A 91 -4.62 -13.87 23.93
C SER A 91 -4.79 -12.62 23.06
N ARG A 92 -5.72 -11.71 23.43
CA ARG A 92 -6.00 -10.49 22.64
C ARG A 92 -4.74 -9.65 22.36
N LEU A 93 -3.84 -9.54 23.35
CA LEU A 93 -2.60 -8.80 23.18
C LEU A 93 -1.67 -9.45 22.15
N LEU A 94 -1.47 -10.77 22.25
CA LEU A 94 -0.61 -11.51 21.33
C LEU A 94 -1.21 -11.55 19.90
N PHE A 95 -2.53 -11.68 19.79
CA PHE A 95 -3.25 -11.58 18.51
C PHE A 95 -2.97 -10.24 17.85
N GLY A 96 -3.17 -9.13 18.58
CA GLY A 96 -2.91 -7.78 18.07
C GLY A 96 -1.46 -7.57 17.70
N ALA A 97 -0.51 -8.01 18.54
CA ALA A 97 0.92 -7.87 18.27
C ALA A 97 1.37 -8.65 17.03
N LEU A 98 0.89 -9.89 16.84
CA LEU A 98 1.20 -10.69 15.66
C LEU A 98 0.55 -10.10 14.40
N TYR A 99 -0.69 -9.62 14.49
CA TYR A 99 -1.33 -8.95 13.36
C TYR A 99 -0.53 -7.71 12.91
N LEU A 100 -0.11 -6.86 13.86
CA LEU A 100 0.73 -5.71 13.58
C LEU A 100 2.10 -6.09 13.02
N LEU A 101 2.72 -7.15 13.53
CA LEU A 101 3.97 -7.67 13.00
C LEU A 101 3.82 -8.09 11.54
N GLY A 102 2.71 -8.76 11.18
CA GLY A 102 2.41 -9.14 9.81
C GLY A 102 2.25 -7.93 8.89
N VAL A 103 1.48 -6.92 9.30
CA VAL A 103 1.30 -5.68 8.53
C VAL A 103 2.63 -4.93 8.39
N PHE A 104 3.36 -4.77 9.48
CA PHE A 104 4.69 -4.14 9.47
C PHE A 104 5.65 -4.83 8.50
N ALA A 105 5.74 -6.16 8.54
CA ALA A 105 6.61 -6.92 7.64
C ALA A 105 6.18 -6.78 6.18
N LEU A 106 4.86 -6.70 5.91
CA LEU A 106 4.32 -6.45 4.58
C LEU A 106 4.74 -5.07 4.05
N ASP A 107 4.54 -4.03 4.84
CA ASP A 107 4.91 -2.66 4.47
C ASP A 107 6.43 -2.51 4.25
N ALA A 108 7.22 -3.19 5.10
CA ALA A 108 8.67 -3.20 5.01
C ALA A 108 9.21 -3.87 3.73
N MET A 109 8.43 -4.71 3.07
CA MET A 109 8.82 -5.32 1.79
C MET A 109 8.79 -4.32 0.62
N MET A 110 7.98 -3.27 0.69
CA MET A 110 7.79 -2.35 -0.45
C MET A 110 9.09 -1.70 -0.94
N PRO A 111 9.92 -1.06 -0.08
CA PRO A 111 11.20 -0.49 -0.52
C PRO A 111 12.17 -1.56 -1.03
N LEU A 112 12.21 -2.75 -0.43
CA LEU A 112 13.07 -3.84 -0.87
C LEU A 112 12.67 -4.38 -2.24
N MET A 113 11.38 -4.50 -2.50
CA MET A 113 10.83 -4.93 -3.79
C MET A 113 11.18 -3.92 -4.89
N ASN A 114 11.11 -2.62 -4.60
CA ASN A 114 11.51 -1.58 -5.52
C ASN A 114 13.02 -1.62 -5.80
N ALA A 115 13.86 -1.72 -4.76
CA ALA A 115 15.31 -1.85 -4.89
C ALA A 115 15.71 -3.12 -5.65
N LEU A 116 15.01 -4.23 -5.43
CA LEU A 116 15.21 -5.48 -6.16
C LEU A 116 14.96 -5.29 -7.66
N SER A 117 13.92 -4.54 -8.06
CA SER A 117 13.66 -4.25 -9.46
C SER A 117 14.79 -3.44 -10.12
N VAL A 118 15.30 -2.44 -9.41
CA VAL A 118 16.43 -1.62 -9.86
C VAL A 118 17.69 -2.49 -10.03
N SER A 119 17.98 -3.33 -9.02
CA SER A 119 19.12 -4.23 -9.06
C SER A 119 19.09 -5.20 -10.26
N TYR A 120 17.91 -5.73 -10.63
CA TYR A 120 17.78 -6.56 -11.84
C TYR A 120 17.98 -5.75 -13.11
N MET A 121 17.47 -4.51 -13.19
CA MET A 121 17.68 -3.65 -14.36
C MET A 121 19.16 -3.27 -14.53
N GLU A 122 19.87 -2.95 -13.46
CA GLU A 122 21.31 -2.67 -13.46
C GLU A 122 22.15 -3.89 -13.90
N ASN A 123 21.69 -5.10 -13.60
CA ASN A 123 22.30 -6.35 -14.08
C ASN A 123 21.87 -6.74 -15.51
N GLY A 124 21.28 -5.82 -16.28
CA GLY A 124 20.96 -5.99 -17.70
C GLY A 124 19.65 -6.74 -17.99
N TYR A 125 18.86 -7.09 -16.98
CA TYR A 125 17.56 -7.70 -17.21
C TYR A 125 16.54 -6.69 -17.71
N ARG A 126 15.82 -7.03 -18.76
CA ARG A 126 14.70 -6.22 -19.25
C ARG A 126 13.50 -6.36 -18.30
N LEU A 127 13.22 -5.29 -17.54
CA LEU A 127 12.10 -5.19 -16.61
C LEU A 127 11.34 -3.90 -16.88
N ASN A 128 10.02 -4.01 -17.09
CA ASN A 128 9.15 -2.84 -17.21
C ASN A 128 8.42 -2.62 -15.88
N TYR A 129 9.01 -1.76 -15.03
CA TYR A 129 8.49 -1.45 -13.71
C TYR A 129 7.07 -0.87 -13.78
N GLY A 130 6.82 0.11 -14.67
CA GLY A 130 5.52 0.80 -14.77
C GLY A 130 4.38 -0.16 -15.11
N VAL A 131 4.59 -1.04 -16.11
CA VAL A 131 3.60 -2.07 -16.47
C VAL A 131 3.36 -3.03 -15.31
N SER A 132 4.43 -3.52 -14.68
CA SER A 132 4.31 -4.46 -13.56
C SER A 132 3.57 -3.84 -12.38
N ARG A 133 3.86 -2.58 -12.06
CA ARG A 133 3.20 -1.83 -10.97
C ARG A 133 1.72 -1.57 -11.29
N GLY A 134 1.40 -1.23 -12.54
CA GLY A 134 0.02 -1.02 -12.99
C GLY A 134 -0.82 -2.30 -12.90
N ILE A 135 -0.26 -3.45 -13.34
CA ILE A 135 -0.95 -4.75 -13.23
C ILE A 135 -1.07 -5.16 -11.74
N GLY A 136 -0.10 -4.79 -10.89
CA GLY A 136 -0.20 -4.95 -9.44
C GLY A 136 -1.42 -4.25 -8.84
N SER A 137 -1.73 -3.04 -9.29
CA SER A 137 -2.94 -2.30 -8.87
C SER A 137 -4.24 -2.98 -9.31
N LEU A 138 -4.25 -3.62 -10.49
CA LEU A 138 -5.37 -4.50 -10.90
C LEU A 138 -5.51 -5.69 -9.96
N GLY A 139 -4.39 -6.32 -9.60
CA GLY A 139 -4.38 -7.41 -8.63
C GLY A 139 -4.98 -6.99 -7.29
N TYR A 140 -4.61 -5.80 -6.79
CA TYR A 140 -5.21 -5.22 -5.58
C TYR A 140 -6.72 -5.07 -5.71
N SER A 141 -7.21 -4.42 -6.76
CA SER A 141 -8.63 -4.12 -6.93
C SER A 141 -9.49 -5.37 -7.07
N LEU A 142 -9.04 -6.34 -7.87
CA LEU A 142 -9.73 -7.63 -8.03
C LEU A 142 -9.72 -8.44 -6.74
N SER A 143 -8.61 -8.42 -6.01
CA SER A 143 -8.50 -9.08 -4.70
C SER A 143 -9.42 -8.44 -3.67
N ALA A 144 -9.47 -7.10 -3.60
CA ALA A 144 -10.38 -6.38 -2.70
C ALA A 144 -11.85 -6.75 -2.96
N LEU A 145 -12.25 -6.80 -4.24
CA LEU A 145 -13.60 -7.22 -4.64
C LEU A 145 -13.89 -8.68 -4.24
N LEU A 146 -12.96 -9.58 -4.52
CA LEU A 146 -13.09 -11.00 -4.19
C LEU A 146 -13.17 -11.20 -2.67
N ILE A 147 -12.20 -10.66 -1.93
CA ILE A 147 -12.12 -10.79 -0.47
C ILE A 147 -13.37 -10.20 0.19
N GLY A 148 -13.81 -9.01 -0.24
CA GLY A 148 -15.02 -8.40 0.28
C GLY A 148 -16.25 -9.28 0.12
N LYS A 149 -16.44 -9.91 -1.05
CA LYS A 149 -17.54 -10.85 -1.31
C LYS A 149 -17.42 -12.15 -0.50
N LEU A 150 -16.20 -12.69 -0.37
CA LEU A 150 -15.94 -13.88 0.44
C LEU A 150 -16.24 -13.63 1.93
N MET A 151 -15.78 -12.48 2.46
CA MET A 151 -16.05 -12.05 3.83
C MET A 151 -17.55 -11.90 4.10
N ALA A 152 -18.29 -11.27 3.18
CA ALA A 152 -19.74 -11.08 3.30
C ALA A 152 -20.50 -12.41 3.28
N ARG A 153 -20.06 -13.41 2.50
CA ARG A 153 -20.76 -14.69 2.34
C ARG A 153 -20.34 -15.75 3.34
N TRP A 154 -19.06 -15.84 3.67
CA TRP A 154 -18.47 -16.96 4.42
C TRP A 154 -17.78 -16.54 5.71
N GLY A 155 -17.74 -15.24 6.01
CA GLY A 155 -17.19 -14.69 7.24
C GLY A 155 -15.84 -14.00 7.08
N ILE A 156 -15.50 -13.20 8.08
CA ILE A 156 -14.34 -12.29 8.06
C ILE A 156 -12.99 -13.00 7.93
N GLU A 157 -12.92 -14.27 8.28
CA GLU A 157 -11.68 -15.05 8.31
C GLU A 157 -11.13 -15.35 6.91
N TRP A 158 -11.98 -15.31 5.89
CA TRP A 158 -11.57 -15.51 4.50
C TRP A 158 -10.58 -14.49 4.01
N MET A 159 -10.58 -13.30 4.60
CA MET A 159 -9.56 -12.28 4.34
C MET A 159 -8.15 -12.83 4.59
N ILE A 160 -7.92 -13.46 5.73
CA ILE A 160 -6.61 -14.02 6.11
C ILE A 160 -6.25 -15.21 5.21
N TRP A 161 -7.19 -16.13 4.94
CA TRP A 161 -6.92 -17.31 4.10
C TRP A 161 -6.49 -16.93 2.68
N VAL A 162 -7.20 -15.99 2.05
CA VAL A 162 -6.84 -15.52 0.70
C VAL A 162 -5.49 -14.81 0.72
N SER A 163 -5.25 -13.95 1.71
CA SER A 163 -3.96 -13.25 1.83
C SER A 163 -2.81 -14.21 2.09
N LEU A 164 -2.98 -15.24 2.92
CA LEU A 164 -1.98 -16.28 3.14
C LEU A 164 -1.65 -17.05 1.85
N ALA A 165 -2.66 -17.45 1.08
CA ALA A 165 -2.44 -18.12 -0.20
C ALA A 165 -1.63 -17.25 -1.17
N LEU A 166 -1.94 -15.94 -1.23
CA LEU A 166 -1.21 -14.97 -2.06
C LEU A 166 0.23 -14.74 -1.55
N LEU A 167 0.46 -14.70 -0.24
CA LEU A 167 1.79 -14.57 0.35
C LEU A 167 2.65 -15.82 0.11
N VAL A 168 2.05 -17.01 0.16
CA VAL A 168 2.74 -18.25 -0.21
C VAL A 168 3.14 -18.22 -1.70
N MET A 169 2.25 -17.77 -2.58
CA MET A 169 2.61 -17.56 -3.99
C MET A 169 3.73 -16.51 -4.13
N ASN A 170 3.65 -15.43 -3.36
CA ASN A 170 4.64 -14.35 -3.37
C ASN A 170 6.05 -14.87 -3.02
N VAL A 171 6.19 -15.61 -1.92
CA VAL A 171 7.50 -16.16 -1.52
C VAL A 171 8.06 -17.13 -2.55
N LEU A 172 7.21 -17.96 -3.16
CA LEU A 172 7.64 -18.87 -4.22
C LEU A 172 8.19 -18.10 -5.45
N VAL A 173 7.51 -17.02 -5.84
CA VAL A 173 7.97 -16.13 -6.92
C VAL A 173 9.28 -15.45 -6.55
N VAL A 174 9.45 -14.99 -5.31
CA VAL A 174 10.70 -14.37 -4.84
C VAL A 174 11.84 -15.39 -4.83
N LEU A 175 11.61 -16.59 -4.36
CA LEU A 175 12.63 -17.66 -4.36
C LEU A 175 13.04 -18.08 -5.77
N ALA A 176 12.14 -17.98 -6.74
CA ALA A 176 12.41 -18.31 -8.15
C ALA A 176 13.23 -17.23 -8.88
N TYR A 177 13.51 -16.07 -8.29
CA TYR A 177 14.37 -15.07 -8.92
C TYR A 177 15.77 -15.61 -9.14
N PRO A 178 16.40 -15.37 -10.34
CA PRO A 178 17.77 -15.78 -10.59
C PRO A 178 18.74 -15.09 -9.63
N ALA A 179 19.83 -15.77 -9.32
CA ALA A 179 20.91 -15.17 -8.56
C ALA A 179 21.56 -14.05 -9.36
N LEU A 180 21.81 -12.91 -8.73
CA LEU A 180 22.53 -11.80 -9.33
C LEU A 180 24.02 -11.90 -8.98
N SER A 181 24.88 -11.62 -9.96
CA SER A 181 26.29 -11.33 -9.69
C SER A 181 26.37 -10.07 -8.84
N THR A 182 27.17 -10.10 -7.79
CA THR A 182 27.42 -8.94 -6.94
C THR A 182 28.14 -7.88 -7.75
N VAL A 183 27.39 -6.94 -8.33
CA VAL A 183 27.98 -5.70 -8.81
C VAL A 183 28.26 -4.89 -7.56
N HIS A 184 29.56 -4.79 -7.19
CA HIS A 184 29.97 -3.79 -6.21
C HIS A 184 29.64 -2.42 -6.80
N ARG A 185 28.61 -1.76 -6.29
CA ARG A 185 28.43 -0.34 -6.52
C ARG A 185 29.68 0.33 -5.95
N GLU A 186 30.55 0.85 -6.81
CA GLU A 186 31.48 1.89 -6.38
C GLU A 186 30.60 2.98 -5.76
N GLN A 187 30.82 3.24 -4.49
CA GLN A 187 30.16 4.36 -3.81
C GLN A 187 30.63 5.62 -4.54
N GLU A 188 29.82 6.09 -5.49
CA GLU A 188 29.94 7.50 -5.87
C GLU A 188 29.87 8.29 -4.57
N ALA A 189 30.87 9.11 -4.33
CA ALA A 189 30.97 9.93 -3.13
C ALA A 189 29.62 10.61 -2.90
N ALA A 190 29.00 10.30 -1.77
CA ALA A 190 27.72 10.89 -1.44
C ALA A 190 27.83 12.42 -1.61
N PRO A 191 26.93 13.06 -2.35
CA PRO A 191 26.96 14.50 -2.47
C PRO A 191 26.99 15.08 -1.06
N GLU A 192 27.79 16.16 -0.85
CA GLU A 192 27.95 16.79 0.46
C GLU A 192 26.62 16.90 1.18
N CYS A 193 26.47 16.09 2.24
CA CYS A 193 25.21 15.99 2.97
C CYS A 193 24.98 17.34 3.67
N CYS A 194 23.99 18.11 3.18
CA CYS A 194 23.41 19.18 3.96
C CYS A 194 22.96 18.61 5.30
N THR A 195 23.29 19.24 6.40
CA THR A 195 22.74 18.90 7.72
C THR A 195 21.21 18.95 7.63
N ILE A 196 20.50 18.08 8.36
CA ILE A 196 19.03 18.06 8.37
C ILE A 196 18.45 19.47 8.61
N GLY A 197 19.08 20.27 9.51
CA GLY A 197 18.68 21.64 9.78
C GLY A 197 18.86 22.58 8.58
N GLU A 198 19.95 22.48 7.85
CA GLU A 198 20.19 23.27 6.61
C GLU A 198 19.19 22.92 5.51
N PHE A 199 18.82 21.64 5.39
CA PHE A 199 17.78 21.20 4.46
C PHE A 199 16.44 21.87 4.74
N PHE A 200 15.99 21.89 6.00
CA PHE A 200 14.72 22.52 6.39
C PHE A 200 14.72 24.04 6.16
N ILE A 201 15.84 24.72 6.39
CA ILE A 201 15.96 26.17 6.15
C ILE A 201 15.96 26.47 4.65
N LYS A 202 16.78 25.73 3.88
CA LYS A 202 16.98 25.93 2.44
C LYS A 202 15.70 25.62 1.65
N TYR A 203 14.99 24.55 2.03
CA TYR A 203 13.81 24.05 1.33
C TYR A 203 12.51 24.23 2.13
N ARG A 204 12.39 25.30 2.92
CA ARG A 204 11.24 25.55 3.82
C ARG A 204 9.87 25.45 3.13
N TRP A 205 9.73 25.95 1.92
CA TRP A 205 8.47 25.91 1.18
C TRP A 205 8.11 24.51 0.72
N TYR A 206 9.11 23.73 0.34
CA TYR A 206 8.93 22.31 0.04
C TYR A 206 8.50 21.53 1.29
N CYS A 207 9.16 21.75 2.41
CA CYS A 207 8.79 21.12 3.69
C CYS A 207 7.36 21.51 4.11
N PHE A 208 6.96 22.76 3.91
CA PHE A 208 5.60 23.19 4.17
C PHE A 208 4.59 22.52 3.24
N SER A 209 4.89 22.35 1.96
CA SER A 209 4.02 21.62 1.04
C SER A 209 3.88 20.13 1.41
N LEU A 210 4.95 19.51 1.94
CA LEU A 210 4.90 18.12 2.43
C LEU A 210 3.91 17.95 3.58
N VAL A 211 3.75 18.95 4.45
CA VAL A 211 2.73 18.89 5.52
C VAL A 211 1.33 18.82 4.91
N GLY A 212 1.04 19.61 3.89
CA GLY A 212 -0.24 19.54 3.17
C GLY A 212 -0.47 18.17 2.53
N VAL A 213 0.55 17.64 1.86
CA VAL A 213 0.52 16.29 1.27
C VAL A 213 0.28 15.22 2.34
N MET A 214 0.96 15.33 3.49
CA MET A 214 0.78 14.41 4.61
C MET A 214 -0.67 14.42 5.12
N LEU A 215 -1.29 15.59 5.28
CA LEU A 215 -2.68 15.70 5.72
C LEU A 215 -3.66 15.06 4.71
N LEU A 216 -3.44 15.25 3.41
CA LEU A 216 -4.24 14.61 2.37
C LEU A 216 -4.07 13.09 2.36
N ALA A 217 -2.83 12.61 2.53
CA ALA A 217 -2.53 11.17 2.62
C ALA A 217 -3.15 10.54 3.89
N MET A 218 -3.13 11.25 5.02
CA MET A 218 -3.81 10.81 6.25
C MET A 218 -5.31 10.67 6.02
N PHE A 219 -5.96 11.67 5.42
CA PHE A 219 -7.38 11.60 5.09
C PHE A 219 -7.69 10.40 4.19
N HIS A 220 -6.88 10.18 3.15
CA HIS A 220 -7.01 9.03 2.26
C HIS A 220 -6.90 7.71 3.02
N ALA A 221 -5.86 7.53 3.82
CA ALA A 221 -5.64 6.32 4.60
C ALA A 221 -6.77 6.08 5.63
N MET A 222 -7.23 7.13 6.31
CA MET A 222 -8.38 7.04 7.23
C MET A 222 -9.65 6.59 6.50
N THR A 223 -9.93 7.18 5.33
CA THR A 223 -11.13 6.85 4.56
C THR A 223 -11.10 5.39 4.08
N GLU A 224 -9.96 4.90 3.60
CA GLU A 224 -9.84 3.51 3.15
C GLU A 224 -9.89 2.51 4.31
N ASN A 225 -9.13 2.75 5.38
CA ASN A 225 -9.05 1.84 6.51
C ASN A 225 -10.36 1.74 7.32
N TYR A 226 -11.13 2.82 7.38
CA TYR A 226 -12.40 2.87 8.12
C TYR A 226 -13.64 2.86 7.21
N LEU A 227 -13.48 2.50 5.95
CA LEU A 227 -14.59 2.49 4.98
C LEU A 227 -15.76 1.61 5.44
N ILE A 228 -15.48 0.52 6.15
CA ILE A 228 -16.52 -0.34 6.74
C ILE A 228 -17.41 0.40 7.74
N GLU A 229 -16.85 1.31 8.53
CA GLU A 229 -17.60 2.10 9.52
C GLU A 229 -18.50 3.13 8.85
N VAL A 230 -18.15 3.61 7.66
CA VAL A 230 -18.98 4.50 6.85
C VAL A 230 -20.10 3.73 6.14
N VAL A 231 -19.79 2.54 5.65
CA VAL A 231 -20.71 1.72 4.83
C VAL A 231 -21.75 0.99 5.69
N ARG A 232 -21.37 0.52 6.90
CA ARG A 232 -22.24 -0.25 7.80
C ARG A 232 -23.52 0.48 8.22
N PRO A 233 -23.49 1.76 8.65
CA PRO A 233 -24.71 2.51 8.98
C PRO A 233 -25.66 2.69 7.79
N LEU A 234 -25.15 2.60 6.56
CA LEU A 234 -25.93 2.69 5.32
C LEU A 234 -26.50 1.33 4.85
N GLY A 235 -26.37 0.29 5.68
CA GLY A 235 -26.83 -1.06 5.37
C GLY A 235 -25.88 -1.88 4.50
N GLY A 236 -24.64 -1.43 4.32
CA GLY A 236 -23.61 -2.18 3.59
C GLY A 236 -22.81 -3.13 4.46
N ASP A 237 -22.05 -3.99 3.80
CA ASP A 237 -21.21 -5.03 4.38
C ASP A 237 -19.78 -5.01 3.83
N SER A 238 -18.98 -6.01 4.15
CA SER A 238 -17.62 -6.17 3.62
C SER A 238 -17.61 -6.32 2.09
N GLY A 239 -18.65 -6.87 1.50
CA GLY A 239 -18.82 -6.95 0.04
C GLY A 239 -18.93 -5.56 -0.57
N SER A 240 -19.71 -4.67 0.06
CA SER A 240 -19.86 -3.28 -0.34
C SER A 240 -18.54 -2.51 -0.25
N VAL A 241 -17.74 -2.76 0.80
CA VAL A 241 -16.37 -2.22 0.93
C VAL A 241 -15.49 -2.69 -0.23
N GLY A 242 -15.52 -3.99 -0.54
CA GLY A 242 -14.75 -4.56 -1.66
C GLY A 242 -15.11 -3.92 -3.00
N VAL A 243 -16.40 -3.68 -3.27
CA VAL A 243 -16.87 -2.98 -4.48
C VAL A 243 -16.36 -1.53 -4.51
N ALA A 244 -16.44 -0.81 -3.39
CA ALA A 244 -15.99 0.57 -3.29
C ALA A 244 -14.48 0.71 -3.55
N LEU A 245 -13.66 -0.18 -2.96
CA LEU A 245 -12.22 -0.24 -3.19
C LEU A 245 -11.88 -0.62 -4.64
N PHE A 246 -12.62 -1.57 -5.22
CA PHE A 246 -12.46 -1.92 -6.63
C PHE A 246 -12.70 -0.73 -7.55
N ILE A 247 -13.80 0.01 -7.34
CA ILE A 247 -14.13 1.21 -8.14
C ILE A 247 -13.02 2.26 -8.01
N ALA A 248 -12.59 2.56 -6.78
CA ALA A 248 -11.55 3.53 -6.52
C ALA A 248 -10.25 3.21 -7.28
N THR A 249 -9.77 1.96 -7.13
CA THR A 249 -8.49 1.55 -7.74
C THR A 249 -8.59 1.36 -9.25
N ALA A 250 -9.74 0.89 -9.76
CA ALA A 250 -9.96 0.75 -11.20
C ALA A 250 -9.93 2.11 -11.92
N VAL A 251 -10.58 3.12 -11.33
CA VAL A 251 -10.58 4.49 -11.87
C VAL A 251 -9.20 5.12 -11.77
N GLU A 252 -8.50 4.93 -10.64
CA GLU A 252 -7.12 5.37 -10.46
C GLU A 252 -6.22 4.83 -11.58
N MET A 253 -6.29 3.53 -11.85
CA MET A 253 -5.48 2.90 -12.89
C MET A 253 -5.75 3.48 -14.27
N LEU A 254 -7.02 3.70 -14.64
CA LEU A 254 -7.39 4.28 -15.93
C LEU A 254 -6.78 5.67 -16.13
N VAL A 255 -6.78 6.49 -15.07
CA VAL A 255 -6.20 7.83 -15.11
C VAL A 255 -4.67 7.79 -15.14
N LEU A 256 -4.04 6.89 -14.37
CA LEU A 256 -2.57 6.71 -14.37
C LEU A 256 -2.03 6.33 -15.74
N LEU A 257 -2.76 5.54 -16.53
CA LEU A 257 -2.37 5.21 -17.92
C LEU A 257 -2.30 6.44 -18.82
N GLY A 258 -3.10 7.47 -18.56
CA GLY A 258 -3.12 8.73 -19.29
C GLY A 258 -2.34 9.87 -18.63
N PHE A 259 -1.78 9.66 -17.41
CA PHE A 259 -1.22 10.72 -16.57
C PHE A 259 -0.08 11.49 -17.24
N GLU A 260 0.84 10.82 -17.90
CA GLU A 260 1.96 11.45 -18.62
C GLU A 260 1.49 12.38 -19.76
N ARG A 261 0.36 12.04 -20.42
CA ARG A 261 -0.24 12.91 -21.43
C ARG A 261 -0.89 14.13 -20.79
N LEU A 262 -1.59 13.93 -19.68
CA LEU A 262 -2.26 14.98 -18.93
C LEU A 262 -1.23 16.01 -18.40
N ARG A 263 -0.12 15.54 -17.86
CA ARG A 263 0.98 16.36 -17.32
C ARG A 263 1.63 17.24 -18.38
N LYS A 264 1.66 16.84 -19.64
CA LYS A 264 2.16 17.69 -20.73
C LYS A 264 1.31 18.96 -20.95
N HIS A 265 0.05 18.95 -20.52
CA HIS A 265 -0.90 20.03 -20.75
C HIS A 265 -1.24 20.81 -19.48
N ILE A 266 -1.08 20.20 -18.30
CA ILE A 266 -1.44 20.79 -17.00
C ILE A 266 -0.18 20.83 -16.12
N ARG A 267 0.11 22.01 -15.56
CA ARG A 267 1.26 22.19 -14.63
C ARG A 267 1.02 21.40 -13.34
N ASP A 268 2.08 20.82 -12.77
CA ASP A 268 2.04 20.01 -11.54
C ASP A 268 1.37 20.76 -10.37
N THR A 269 1.59 22.06 -10.26
CA THR A 269 0.94 22.92 -9.24
C THR A 269 -0.58 22.94 -9.36
N TRP A 270 -1.15 22.86 -10.57
CA TRP A 270 -2.60 22.78 -10.77
C TRP A 270 -3.13 21.38 -10.46
N LEU A 271 -2.38 20.32 -10.82
CA LEU A 271 -2.72 18.94 -10.47
C LEU A 271 -2.84 18.77 -8.94
N LEU A 272 -1.88 19.34 -8.18
CA LEU A 272 -1.95 19.33 -6.70
C LEU A 272 -3.15 20.12 -6.14
N LYS A 273 -3.48 21.27 -6.72
CA LYS A 273 -4.67 22.05 -6.31
C LYS A 273 -5.97 21.31 -6.59
N ILE A 274 -6.08 20.69 -7.77
CA ILE A 274 -7.23 19.86 -8.14
C ILE A 274 -7.33 18.65 -7.20
N ALA A 275 -6.21 18.00 -6.88
CA ALA A 275 -6.18 16.90 -5.93
C ALA A 275 -6.71 17.34 -4.55
N GLY A 276 -6.19 18.45 -4.00
CA GLY A 276 -6.63 18.98 -2.71
C GLY A 276 -8.13 19.33 -2.69
N LEU A 277 -8.62 20.00 -3.74
CA LEU A 277 -10.04 20.30 -3.86
C LEU A 277 -10.90 19.02 -3.96
N SER A 278 -10.45 18.04 -4.74
CA SER A 278 -11.14 16.75 -4.88
C SER A 278 -11.20 15.99 -3.57
N PHE A 279 -10.13 16.02 -2.75
CA PHE A 279 -10.14 15.45 -1.42
C PHE A 279 -11.15 16.16 -0.50
N LEU A 280 -11.21 17.49 -0.54
CA LEU A 280 -12.19 18.26 0.25
C LEU A 280 -13.62 17.89 -0.15
N VAL A 281 -13.92 17.87 -1.44
CA VAL A 281 -15.23 17.48 -1.97
C VAL A 281 -15.55 16.03 -1.57
N LYS A 282 -14.60 15.11 -1.71
CA LYS A 282 -14.76 13.72 -1.29
C LYS A 282 -15.09 13.62 0.21
N ALA A 283 -14.39 14.38 1.07
CA ALA A 283 -14.64 14.40 2.50
C ALA A 283 -16.06 14.86 2.84
N VAL A 284 -16.50 15.97 2.25
CA VAL A 284 -17.86 16.51 2.48
C VAL A 284 -18.91 15.51 1.99
N LEU A 285 -18.73 14.91 0.81
CA LEU A 285 -19.68 13.94 0.27
C LEU A 285 -19.77 12.67 1.11
N PHE A 286 -18.66 12.20 1.72
CA PHE A 286 -18.70 11.07 2.65
C PHE A 286 -19.55 11.37 3.91
N LEU A 287 -19.53 12.61 4.41
CA LEU A 287 -20.31 13.02 5.59
C LEU A 287 -21.82 13.04 5.32
N VAL A 288 -22.22 13.32 4.07
CA VAL A 288 -23.64 13.47 3.70
C VAL A 288 -24.15 12.32 2.82
N ALA A 289 -23.38 11.27 2.64
CA ALA A 289 -23.73 10.14 1.78
C ALA A 289 -25.02 9.45 2.28
N PRO A 290 -26.10 9.38 1.48
CA PRO A 290 -27.37 8.83 1.92
C PRO A 290 -27.48 7.31 1.74
N SER A 291 -26.57 6.68 1.02
CA SER A 291 -26.63 5.26 0.67
C SER A 291 -25.28 4.71 0.26
N VAL A 292 -25.17 3.38 0.24
CA VAL A 292 -23.96 2.67 -0.25
C VAL A 292 -23.67 3.00 -1.72
N ASN A 293 -24.70 3.15 -2.55
CA ASN A 293 -24.51 3.52 -3.96
C ASN A 293 -23.91 4.94 -4.10
N ALA A 294 -24.25 5.85 -3.20
CA ALA A 294 -23.61 7.18 -3.16
C ALA A 294 -22.12 7.05 -2.84
N ILE A 295 -21.72 6.14 -1.92
CA ILE A 295 -20.31 5.85 -1.63
C ILE A 295 -19.58 5.38 -2.91
N TYR A 296 -20.19 4.49 -3.70
CA TYR A 296 -19.59 4.04 -4.97
C TYR A 296 -19.35 5.18 -5.95
N LEU A 297 -20.29 6.12 -6.06
CA LEU A 297 -20.14 7.30 -6.92
C LEU A 297 -19.05 8.25 -6.38
N ILE A 298 -18.98 8.44 -5.07
CA ILE A 298 -17.95 9.26 -4.42
C ILE A 298 -16.55 8.67 -4.66
N GLN A 299 -16.41 7.35 -4.73
CA GLN A 299 -15.13 6.71 -5.03
C GLN A 299 -14.60 7.05 -6.43
N LEU A 300 -15.43 7.49 -7.38
CA LEU A 300 -14.95 7.99 -8.68
C LEU A 300 -14.06 9.23 -8.55
N LEU A 301 -14.21 10.02 -7.48
CA LEU A 301 -13.31 11.14 -7.18
C LEU A 301 -11.87 10.71 -6.90
N GLN A 302 -11.60 9.41 -6.74
CA GLN A 302 -10.25 8.87 -6.67
C GLN A 302 -9.42 9.26 -7.90
N ALA A 303 -10.08 9.35 -9.07
CA ALA A 303 -9.48 9.79 -10.34
C ALA A 303 -8.71 11.12 -10.26
N THR A 304 -9.22 12.06 -9.47
CA THR A 304 -8.67 13.42 -9.37
C THR A 304 -8.07 13.73 -8.00
N SER A 305 -8.35 12.92 -6.99
CA SER A 305 -7.79 13.10 -5.64
C SER A 305 -6.43 12.40 -5.52
N TYR A 306 -6.41 11.15 -5.10
CA TYR A 306 -5.18 10.40 -4.85
C TYR A 306 -4.36 10.15 -6.12
N THR A 307 -5.03 9.92 -7.25
CA THR A 307 -4.35 9.66 -8.53
C THR A 307 -3.52 10.84 -9.03
N PHE A 308 -3.93 12.08 -8.73
CA PHE A 308 -3.12 13.26 -9.06
C PHE A 308 -2.08 13.52 -7.97
N LEU A 309 -2.40 13.28 -6.71
CA LEU A 309 -1.47 13.49 -5.61
C LEU A 309 -0.24 12.59 -5.69
N SER A 310 -0.45 11.28 -5.84
CA SER A 310 0.62 10.27 -5.73
C SER A 310 1.76 10.44 -6.72
N PRO A 311 1.55 10.54 -8.06
CA PRO A 311 2.66 10.71 -8.99
C PRO A 311 3.23 12.14 -8.99
N THR A 312 2.40 13.16 -8.74
CA THR A 312 2.88 14.57 -8.79
C THR A 312 3.90 14.88 -7.69
N GLN A 313 3.95 14.10 -6.61
CA GLN A 313 4.96 14.24 -5.55
C GLN A 313 6.37 13.80 -5.99
N MET A 314 6.47 13.04 -7.07
CA MET A 314 7.75 12.52 -7.57
C MET A 314 8.48 13.53 -8.48
N TYR A 315 7.83 14.64 -8.79
CA TYR A 315 8.33 15.68 -9.71
C TYR A 315 8.35 17.06 -9.06
#